data_e53adda662298f47fd9afc1ea348e52d
#
_entry.id   e53adda662298f47fd9afc1ea348e52d
#
_cell.length_a   1.000
_cell.length_b   1.000
_cell.length_c   1.000
_cell.angle_alpha   90.00
_cell.angle_beta   90.00
_cell.angle_gamma   90.00
#
_symmetry.space_group_name_H-M   'P 1'
#
loop_
_entity.id
_entity.type
_entity.pdbx_description
1 polymer ?
#
loop_
_entity_poly.entity_id
_entity_poly.type
_entity_poly.pdbx_seq_one_letter_code
_entity_poly.pdbx_strand_id
1 'polypeptide(L)'
;IKEQSKNTFTPIIFITSKNDLQSIKTGLKAGAEDYLTKPFEPEELMVRVQAVLRTKKLYNQLTEAYAIIDRERDTIAQIQKSLLCQELPQISGFNFFADYQPSSKAGGDYYDFIKIDDDHLGVLVADVSGHGTPAAVIMAMMRVLLRSLLDKLCSPKEMLETINQILCKNQNTGHFITAFYGVIHLPSGQLKYASAGHNPPLLIEYETGSIQQLKTGKGFPLMIHSNNEIEEKEIQLIPNSNLICYTDGLTEA
;
A
#
# COMPACT_ATOMS: atom_id res chain seq x y z
N ILE A 1 -5.75 39.43 -1.09
CA ILE A 1 -6.23 38.82 0.17
C ILE A 1 -6.22 37.30 0.04
N LYS A 2 -6.83 36.69 -1.01
CA LYS A 2 -6.85 35.24 -1.20
C LYS A 2 -5.46 34.65 -1.46
N GLU A 3 -4.59 35.33 -2.16
CA GLU A 3 -3.21 34.89 -2.39
C GLU A 3 -2.36 34.86 -1.11
N GLN A 4 -2.69 35.70 -0.12
CA GLN A 4 -2.00 35.72 1.17
C GLN A 4 -2.52 34.73 2.19
N SER A 5 -3.70 34.13 1.95
CA SER A 5 -4.34 33.16 2.86
C SER A 5 -4.36 31.73 2.26
N LYS A 6 -3.22 31.25 1.75
CA LYS A 6 -3.11 29.95 1.07
C LYS A 6 -3.62 28.75 1.87
N ASN A 7 -3.76 28.87 3.20
CA ASN A 7 -4.19 27.76 4.07
C ASN A 7 -5.50 28.00 4.84
N THR A 8 -6.18 29.14 4.62
CA THR A 8 -7.44 29.43 5.34
C THR A 8 -8.49 29.98 4.39
N PHE A 9 -9.66 29.37 4.40
CA PHE A 9 -10.81 29.89 3.66
C PHE A 9 -11.29 31.18 4.30
N THR A 10 -11.01 32.35 3.65
CA THR A 10 -11.47 33.69 4.06
C THR A 10 -12.51 34.13 3.05
N PRO A 11 -13.81 34.05 3.38
CA PRO A 11 -14.86 34.51 2.50
C PRO A 11 -14.88 36.05 2.37
N ILE A 12 -15.21 36.49 1.15
CA ILE A 12 -15.25 37.90 0.79
C ILE A 12 -16.60 38.26 0.23
N ILE A 13 -17.24 39.30 0.76
CA ILE A 13 -18.47 39.88 0.19
C ILE A 13 -18.12 41.24 -0.35
N PHE A 14 -18.34 41.49 -1.65
CA PHE A 14 -18.19 42.81 -2.22
C PHE A 14 -19.40 43.67 -1.94
N ILE A 15 -19.16 44.92 -1.47
CA ILE A 15 -20.19 45.95 -1.38
C ILE A 15 -19.89 47.01 -2.42
N THR A 16 -20.80 47.21 -3.38
CA THR A 16 -20.57 48.09 -4.55
C THR A 16 -21.78 48.98 -4.84
N SER A 17 -21.51 50.15 -5.43
CA SER A 17 -22.57 50.98 -6.02
C SER A 17 -22.84 50.67 -7.49
N LYS A 18 -22.03 49.81 -8.09
CA LYS A 18 -22.21 49.39 -9.49
C LYS A 18 -23.11 48.17 -9.54
N ASN A 19 -24.24 48.29 -10.19
CA ASN A 19 -25.24 47.25 -10.34
C ASN A 19 -25.24 46.62 -11.74
N ASP A 20 -24.24 46.96 -12.60
CA ASP A 20 -24.10 46.34 -13.92
C ASP A 20 -23.56 44.92 -13.82
N LEU A 21 -24.12 44.01 -14.66
CA LEU A 21 -23.81 42.61 -14.66
C LEU A 21 -22.32 42.34 -14.92
N GLN A 22 -21.60 43.20 -15.61
CA GLN A 22 -20.19 42.98 -15.92
C GLN A 22 -19.30 43.19 -14.69
N SER A 23 -19.57 44.23 -13.91
CA SER A 23 -18.84 44.49 -12.65
C SER A 23 -19.08 43.38 -11.62
N ILE A 24 -20.31 42.91 -11.50
CA ILE A 24 -20.66 41.78 -10.62
C ILE A 24 -19.92 40.52 -11.02
N LYS A 25 -19.97 40.15 -12.32
CA LYS A 25 -19.25 38.97 -12.84
C LYS A 25 -17.74 39.07 -12.58
N THR A 26 -17.16 40.25 -12.72
CA THR A 26 -15.73 40.48 -12.48
C THR A 26 -15.38 40.22 -11.02
N GLY A 27 -16.18 40.75 -10.07
CA GLY A 27 -15.98 40.52 -8.65
C GLY A 27 -16.08 39.07 -8.23
N LEU A 28 -17.10 38.34 -8.72
CA LEU A 28 -17.26 36.91 -8.44
C LEU A 28 -16.13 36.08 -9.07
N LYS A 29 -15.71 36.38 -10.31
CA LYS A 29 -14.55 35.73 -10.94
C LYS A 29 -13.25 36.02 -10.20
N ALA A 30 -13.12 37.16 -9.56
CA ALA A 30 -11.97 37.46 -8.70
C ALA A 30 -11.98 36.70 -7.37
N GLY A 31 -13.02 35.88 -7.15
CA GLY A 31 -13.11 34.96 -6.02
C GLY A 31 -13.90 35.49 -4.82
N ALA A 32 -14.77 36.49 -4.99
CA ALA A 32 -15.75 36.81 -3.97
C ALA A 32 -16.82 35.71 -3.86
N GLU A 33 -17.28 35.44 -2.67
CA GLU A 33 -18.38 34.48 -2.39
C GLU A 33 -19.72 35.09 -2.67
N ASP A 34 -19.88 36.42 -2.47
CA ASP A 34 -21.11 37.13 -2.71
C ASP A 34 -20.83 38.63 -2.97
N TYR A 35 -21.87 39.33 -3.38
CA TYR A 35 -21.85 40.78 -3.56
C TYR A 35 -23.13 41.41 -3.02
N LEU A 36 -23.08 42.71 -2.69
CA LEU A 36 -24.19 43.50 -2.21
C LEU A 36 -24.14 44.86 -2.88
N THR A 37 -25.27 45.33 -3.43
CA THR A 37 -25.34 46.62 -4.11
C THR A 37 -25.89 47.71 -3.18
N LYS A 38 -25.29 48.91 -3.21
CA LYS A 38 -25.77 50.09 -2.48
C LYS A 38 -26.87 50.79 -3.29
N PRO A 39 -27.95 51.28 -2.64
CA PRO A 39 -28.29 51.15 -1.21
C PRO A 39 -28.79 49.75 -0.87
N PHE A 40 -28.56 49.26 0.35
CA PHE A 40 -29.02 47.96 0.86
C PHE A 40 -29.62 48.11 2.26
N GLU A 41 -30.51 47.24 2.63
CA GLU A 41 -31.07 47.14 3.98
C GLU A 41 -30.13 46.32 4.88
N PRO A 42 -29.99 46.68 6.20
CA PRO A 42 -29.14 45.92 7.13
C PRO A 42 -29.49 44.42 7.20
N GLU A 43 -30.75 44.07 7.05
CA GLU A 43 -31.25 42.71 7.07
C GLU A 43 -30.70 41.90 5.87
N GLU A 44 -30.59 42.51 4.69
CA GLU A 44 -30.01 41.85 3.52
C GLU A 44 -28.53 41.53 3.72
N LEU A 45 -27.77 42.47 4.28
CA LEU A 45 -26.36 42.24 4.63
C LEU A 45 -26.24 41.07 5.63
N MET A 46 -27.08 41.03 6.67
CA MET A 46 -27.04 40.01 7.69
C MET A 46 -27.29 38.63 7.13
N VAL A 47 -28.28 38.49 6.25
CA VAL A 47 -28.62 37.19 5.59
C VAL A 47 -27.41 36.70 4.75
N ARG A 48 -26.78 37.54 3.97
CA ARG A 48 -25.60 37.21 3.17
C ARG A 48 -24.41 36.82 4.01
N VAL A 49 -24.11 37.60 5.07
CA VAL A 49 -23.04 37.27 6.02
C VAL A 49 -23.27 35.94 6.67
N GLN A 50 -24.52 35.65 7.14
CA GLN A 50 -24.86 34.34 7.72
C GLN A 50 -24.65 33.18 6.74
N ALA A 51 -25.06 33.36 5.47
CA ALA A 51 -24.87 32.34 4.42
C ALA A 51 -23.39 32.04 4.22
N VAL A 52 -22.56 33.04 4.08
CA VAL A 52 -21.11 32.92 3.86
C VAL A 52 -20.41 32.34 5.08
N LEU A 53 -20.80 32.74 6.30
CA LEU A 53 -20.27 32.14 7.54
C LEU A 53 -20.62 30.67 7.69
N ARG A 54 -21.82 30.24 7.23
CA ARG A 54 -22.20 28.83 7.18
C ARG A 54 -21.27 28.03 6.27
N THR A 55 -20.97 28.56 5.08
CA THR A 55 -20.01 27.94 4.15
C THR A 55 -18.63 27.83 4.78
N LYS A 56 -18.14 28.88 5.43
CA LYS A 56 -16.85 28.85 6.16
C LYS A 56 -16.83 27.77 7.24
N LYS A 57 -17.91 27.65 8.02
CA LYS A 57 -18.00 26.63 9.06
C LYS A 57 -17.92 25.22 8.49
N LEU A 58 -18.64 24.94 7.41
CA LEU A 58 -18.61 23.65 6.74
C LEU A 58 -17.22 23.33 6.16
N TYR A 59 -16.56 24.33 5.56
CA TYR A 59 -15.20 24.18 5.05
C TYR A 59 -14.22 23.82 6.16
N ASN A 60 -14.29 24.54 7.30
CA ASN A 60 -13.42 24.24 8.45
C ASN A 60 -13.68 22.83 9.00
N GLN A 61 -14.94 22.41 9.16
CA GLN A 61 -15.29 21.07 9.61
C GLN A 61 -14.75 19.99 8.65
N LEU A 62 -14.84 20.22 7.34
CA LEU A 62 -14.31 19.30 6.34
C LEU A 62 -12.78 19.22 6.43
N THR A 63 -12.10 20.35 6.57
CA THR A 63 -10.64 20.39 6.71
C THR A 63 -10.16 19.67 7.98
N GLU A 64 -10.86 19.86 9.10
CA GLU A 64 -10.57 19.13 10.34
C GLU A 64 -10.78 17.62 10.19
N ALA A 65 -11.87 17.20 9.56
CA ALA A 65 -12.14 15.78 9.31
C ALA A 65 -11.05 15.16 8.43
N TYR A 66 -10.63 15.84 7.36
CA TYR A 66 -9.53 15.37 6.53
C TYR A 66 -8.21 15.27 7.30
N ALA A 67 -7.91 16.23 8.17
CA ALA A 67 -6.70 16.21 8.98
C ALA A 67 -6.67 15.03 9.98
N ILE A 68 -7.83 14.64 10.53
CA ILE A 68 -7.95 13.48 11.41
C ILE A 68 -7.69 12.19 10.60
N ILE A 69 -8.38 12.00 9.47
CA ILE A 69 -8.22 10.83 8.59
C ILE A 69 -6.76 10.69 8.14
N ASP A 70 -6.12 11.80 7.80
CA ASP A 70 -4.73 11.80 7.33
C ASP A 70 -3.75 11.36 8.43
N ARG A 71 -3.97 11.78 9.69
CA ARG A 71 -3.19 11.33 10.85
C ARG A 71 -3.39 9.85 11.16
N GLU A 72 -4.63 9.35 11.04
CA GLU A 72 -4.91 7.93 11.22
C GLU A 72 -4.18 7.08 10.17
N ARG A 73 -4.17 7.53 8.91
CA ARG A 73 -3.41 6.89 7.83
C ARG A 73 -1.90 6.90 8.10
N ASP A 74 -1.35 8.00 8.61
CA ASP A 74 0.06 8.07 9.00
C ASP A 74 0.40 7.05 10.10
N THR A 75 -0.49 6.92 11.09
CA THR A 75 -0.30 5.95 12.17
C THR A 75 -0.30 4.51 11.63
N ILE A 76 -1.22 4.17 10.74
CA ILE A 76 -1.28 2.85 10.10
C ILE A 76 0.00 2.59 9.29
N ALA A 77 0.47 3.56 8.52
CA ALA A 77 1.70 3.45 7.75
C ALA A 77 2.93 3.20 8.65
N GLN A 78 3.02 3.86 9.80
CA GLN A 78 4.10 3.65 10.77
C GLN A 78 4.05 2.24 11.37
N ILE A 79 2.85 1.76 11.75
CA ILE A 79 2.66 0.40 12.24
C ILE A 79 3.09 -0.60 11.17
N GLN A 80 2.60 -0.44 9.94
CA GLN A 80 2.96 -1.31 8.82
C GLN A 80 4.46 -1.34 8.57
N LYS A 81 5.10 -0.19 8.53
CA LYS A 81 6.56 -0.09 8.36
C LYS A 81 7.32 -0.84 9.47
N SER A 82 6.82 -0.82 10.71
CA SER A 82 7.43 -1.59 11.80
C SER A 82 7.24 -3.11 11.67
N LEU A 83 6.27 -3.54 10.86
CA LEU A 83 6.05 -4.96 10.57
C LEU A 83 6.94 -5.49 9.44
N LEU A 84 7.50 -4.66 8.59
CA LEU A 84 8.45 -5.10 7.56
C LEU A 84 9.77 -5.56 8.19
N CYS A 85 10.56 -6.29 7.42
CA CYS A 85 11.90 -6.68 7.83
C CYS A 85 12.75 -5.44 8.09
N GLN A 86 13.17 -5.21 9.34
CA GLN A 86 13.93 -4.02 9.74
C GLN A 86 15.44 -4.19 9.47
N GLU A 87 15.93 -5.42 9.63
CA GLU A 87 17.35 -5.75 9.46
C GLU A 87 17.50 -6.90 8.47
N LEU A 88 18.28 -6.68 7.45
CA LEU A 88 18.58 -7.71 6.47
C LEU A 88 19.47 -8.80 7.09
N PRO A 89 19.26 -10.08 6.74
CA PRO A 89 20.08 -11.16 7.24
C PRO A 89 21.55 -10.95 6.92
N GLN A 90 22.45 -11.28 7.87
CA GLN A 90 23.89 -11.34 7.65
C GLN A 90 24.32 -12.79 7.63
N ILE A 91 24.45 -13.36 6.43
CA ILE A 91 24.75 -14.78 6.21
C ILE A 91 25.96 -14.88 5.30
N SER A 92 26.98 -15.63 5.73
CA SER A 92 28.19 -15.82 4.93
C SER A 92 27.85 -16.45 3.57
N GLY A 93 28.37 -15.87 2.49
CA GLY A 93 28.11 -16.34 1.13
C GLY A 93 26.84 -15.76 0.48
N PHE A 94 26.02 -15.00 1.22
CA PHE A 94 24.82 -14.36 0.70
C PHE A 94 24.83 -12.86 0.97
N ASN A 95 24.40 -12.08 -0.02
CA ASN A 95 24.13 -10.65 0.13
C ASN A 95 22.63 -10.40 -0.07
N PHE A 96 22.04 -9.57 0.79
CA PHE A 96 20.62 -9.24 0.75
C PHE A 96 20.42 -7.75 0.50
N PHE A 97 19.45 -7.44 -0.32
CA PHE A 97 18.99 -6.08 -0.57
C PHE A 97 17.46 -6.08 -0.59
N ALA A 98 16.85 -5.04 -0.06
CA ALA A 98 15.41 -4.82 -0.16
C ALA A 98 15.12 -3.32 -0.26
N ASP A 99 14.20 -2.95 -1.13
CA ASP A 99 13.64 -1.61 -1.25
C ASP A 99 12.13 -1.69 -1.17
N TYR A 100 11.49 -0.73 -0.48
CA TYR A 100 10.07 -0.69 -0.27
C TYR A 100 9.54 0.73 -0.45
N GLN A 101 8.78 0.93 -1.52
CA GLN A 101 8.18 2.22 -1.86
C GLN A 101 6.67 2.03 -2.10
N PRO A 102 5.83 2.24 -1.08
CA PRO A 102 4.39 2.10 -1.25
C PRO A 102 3.81 3.23 -2.11
N SER A 103 2.83 2.92 -2.96
CA SER A 103 2.12 3.90 -3.81
C SER A 103 1.27 4.88 -3.02
N SER A 104 0.92 4.57 -1.77
CA SER A 104 0.20 5.40 -0.82
C SER A 104 0.88 5.35 0.55
N LYS A 105 0.34 6.06 1.56
CA LYS A 105 0.91 6.02 2.93
C LYS A 105 1.00 4.59 3.49
N ALA A 106 0.01 3.73 3.22
CA ALA A 106 0.02 2.31 3.56
C ALA A 106 -0.25 1.49 2.30
N GLY A 107 0.49 0.39 2.11
CA GLY A 107 0.43 -0.48 0.93
C GLY A 107 -0.05 -1.89 1.24
N GLY A 108 -0.23 -2.70 0.19
CA GLY A 108 -0.50 -4.13 0.27
C GLY A 108 0.77 -4.98 0.24
N ASP A 109 1.86 -4.42 -0.25
CA ASP A 109 3.13 -5.12 -0.42
C ASP A 109 3.74 -5.57 0.91
N TYR A 110 4.30 -6.77 0.90
CA TYR A 110 5.00 -7.34 2.02
C TYR A 110 6.20 -8.16 1.56
N TYR A 111 7.34 -7.98 2.22
CA TYR A 111 8.48 -8.87 2.10
C TYR A 111 9.02 -9.22 3.49
N ASP A 112 9.59 -10.41 3.59
CA ASP A 112 10.25 -10.83 4.83
C ASP A 112 11.40 -11.81 4.54
N PHE A 113 12.43 -11.73 5.38
CA PHE A 113 13.49 -12.71 5.48
C PHE A 113 13.38 -13.35 6.85
N ILE A 114 13.25 -14.67 6.89
CA ILE A 114 12.89 -15.37 8.11
C ILE A 114 13.88 -16.50 8.34
N LYS A 115 14.69 -16.37 9.38
CA LYS A 115 15.54 -17.49 9.82
C LYS A 115 14.62 -18.59 10.37
N ILE A 116 14.54 -19.72 9.68
CA ILE A 116 13.75 -20.88 10.09
C ILE A 116 14.56 -21.68 11.12
N ASP A 117 15.80 -21.99 10.77
CA ASP A 117 16.82 -22.61 11.63
C ASP A 117 18.22 -22.13 11.20
N ASP A 118 19.28 -22.82 11.64
CA ASP A 118 20.66 -22.42 11.30
C ASP A 118 21.01 -22.66 9.84
N ASP A 119 20.34 -23.59 9.17
CA ASP A 119 20.60 -24.00 7.78
C ASP A 119 19.54 -23.50 6.78
N HIS A 120 18.40 -22.96 7.25
CA HIS A 120 17.29 -22.58 6.38
C HIS A 120 16.84 -21.13 6.56
N LEU A 121 16.74 -20.43 5.44
CA LEU A 121 16.21 -19.06 5.35
C LEU A 121 14.94 -19.05 4.49
N GLY A 122 13.86 -18.56 5.06
CA GLY A 122 12.63 -18.25 4.33
C GLY A 122 12.71 -16.86 3.69
N VAL A 123 12.26 -16.75 2.45
CA VAL A 123 12.11 -15.50 1.70
C VAL A 123 10.68 -15.39 1.20
N LEU A 124 9.98 -14.36 1.61
CA LEU A 124 8.62 -14.07 1.17
C LEU A 124 8.56 -12.74 0.45
N VAL A 125 7.83 -12.70 -0.66
CA VAL A 125 7.30 -11.47 -1.26
C VAL A 125 5.84 -11.69 -1.58
N ALA A 126 5.00 -10.76 -1.17
CA ALA A 126 3.55 -10.84 -1.36
C ALA A 126 2.97 -9.45 -1.64
N ASP A 127 1.84 -9.42 -2.31
CA ASP A 127 1.07 -8.22 -2.57
C ASP A 127 -0.42 -8.49 -2.37
N VAL A 128 -1.06 -7.62 -1.59
CA VAL A 128 -2.49 -7.64 -1.30
C VAL A 128 -3.22 -6.73 -2.28
N SER A 129 -4.19 -7.27 -2.98
CA SER A 129 -5.01 -6.51 -3.93
C SER A 129 -5.63 -5.26 -3.31
N GLY A 130 -5.50 -4.12 -4.00
CA GLY A 130 -5.96 -2.83 -3.53
C GLY A 130 -4.92 -2.10 -2.67
N HIS A 131 -5.31 -1.01 -2.02
CA HIS A 131 -4.39 -0.14 -1.29
C HIS A 131 -5.00 0.41 -0.01
N GLY A 132 -4.17 1.02 0.82
CA GLY A 132 -4.59 1.69 2.05
C GLY A 132 -4.84 0.73 3.22
N THR A 133 -5.66 1.15 4.15
CA THR A 133 -5.89 0.46 5.43
C THR A 133 -6.32 -1.01 5.31
N PRO A 134 -7.28 -1.40 4.44
CA PRO A 134 -7.68 -2.80 4.33
C PRO A 134 -6.52 -3.70 3.89
N ALA A 135 -5.76 -3.29 2.88
CA ALA A 135 -4.61 -4.05 2.38
C ALA A 135 -3.52 -4.18 3.46
N ALA A 136 -3.23 -3.10 4.20
CA ALA A 136 -2.26 -3.12 5.30
C ALA A 136 -2.66 -4.09 6.44
N VAL A 137 -3.95 -4.19 6.77
CA VAL A 137 -4.44 -5.14 7.78
C VAL A 137 -4.28 -6.58 7.30
N ILE A 138 -4.63 -6.87 6.05
CA ILE A 138 -4.48 -8.21 5.46
C ILE A 138 -3.00 -8.62 5.39
N MET A 139 -2.12 -7.69 5.01
CA MET A 139 -0.67 -7.89 5.04
C MET A 139 -0.18 -8.25 6.44
N ALA A 140 -0.64 -7.53 7.47
CA ALA A 140 -0.29 -7.84 8.86
C ALA A 140 -0.76 -9.24 9.29
N MET A 141 -1.96 -9.66 8.85
CA MET A 141 -2.46 -11.02 9.09
C MET A 141 -1.57 -12.07 8.40
N MET A 142 -1.19 -11.84 7.13
CA MET A 142 -0.27 -12.71 6.39
C MET A 142 1.04 -12.89 7.16
N ARG A 143 1.63 -11.80 7.65
CA ARG A 143 2.86 -11.84 8.45
C ARG A 143 2.71 -12.68 9.73
N VAL A 144 1.64 -12.43 10.48
CA VAL A 144 1.40 -13.17 11.74
C VAL A 144 1.24 -14.66 11.46
N LEU A 145 0.47 -15.03 10.44
CA LEU A 145 0.27 -16.43 10.06
C LEU A 145 1.58 -17.08 9.62
N LEU A 146 2.32 -16.43 8.73
CA LEU A 146 3.61 -16.95 8.28
C LEU A 146 4.52 -17.26 9.48
N ARG A 147 4.75 -16.28 10.37
CA ARG A 147 5.64 -16.44 11.52
C ARG A 147 5.16 -17.44 12.57
N SER A 148 3.83 -17.62 12.70
CA SER A 148 3.26 -18.59 13.65
C SER A 148 3.30 -20.04 13.15
N LEU A 149 3.51 -20.25 11.86
CA LEU A 149 3.53 -21.58 11.24
C LEU A 149 4.94 -22.08 10.93
N LEU A 150 5.97 -21.25 11.06
CA LEU A 150 7.37 -21.59 10.70
C LEU A 150 7.88 -22.87 11.35
N ASP A 151 7.63 -23.04 12.65
CA ASP A 151 8.11 -24.21 13.41
C ASP A 151 7.43 -25.52 12.99
N LYS A 152 6.33 -25.42 12.22
CA LYS A 152 5.48 -26.56 11.88
C LYS A 152 5.56 -26.96 10.42
N LEU A 153 5.89 -26.04 9.54
CA LEU A 153 5.82 -26.21 8.08
C LEU A 153 7.12 -25.77 7.43
N CYS A 154 7.86 -26.73 6.88
CA CYS A 154 9.11 -26.47 6.15
C CYS A 154 8.90 -26.35 4.64
N SER A 155 7.75 -26.82 4.12
CA SER A 155 7.45 -26.77 2.67
C SER A 155 6.82 -25.44 2.29
N PRO A 156 7.35 -24.71 1.31
CA PRO A 156 6.72 -23.54 0.74
C PRO A 156 5.28 -23.74 0.30
N LYS A 157 4.98 -24.86 -0.31
CA LYS A 157 3.62 -25.25 -0.71
C LYS A 157 2.70 -25.35 0.49
N GLU A 158 3.05 -26.18 1.49
CA GLU A 158 2.21 -26.39 2.68
C GLU A 158 1.98 -25.08 3.45
N MET A 159 2.98 -24.23 3.51
CA MET A 159 2.87 -22.91 4.12
C MET A 159 1.81 -22.05 3.45
N LEU A 160 1.89 -21.86 2.12
CA LEU A 160 0.95 -21.03 1.39
C LEU A 160 -0.46 -21.66 1.36
N GLU A 161 -0.60 -22.98 1.22
CA GLU A 161 -1.89 -23.67 1.26
C GLU A 161 -2.56 -23.54 2.63
N THR A 162 -1.79 -23.68 3.73
CA THR A 162 -2.30 -23.52 5.10
C THR A 162 -2.74 -22.09 5.39
N ILE A 163 -1.93 -21.10 5.01
CA ILE A 163 -2.28 -19.68 5.13
C ILE A 163 -3.56 -19.40 4.34
N ASN A 164 -3.66 -19.88 3.11
CA ASN A 164 -4.85 -19.74 2.28
C ASN A 164 -6.11 -20.30 2.95
N GLN A 165 -6.03 -21.51 3.50
CA GLN A 165 -7.17 -22.13 4.19
C GLN A 165 -7.62 -21.34 5.42
N ILE A 166 -6.68 -20.79 6.20
CA ILE A 166 -7.00 -19.97 7.39
C ILE A 166 -7.65 -18.65 6.97
N LEU A 167 -7.08 -17.97 5.98
CA LEU A 167 -7.60 -16.68 5.50
C LEU A 167 -8.98 -16.83 4.86
N CYS A 168 -9.20 -17.83 4.01
CA CYS A 168 -10.50 -18.07 3.38
C CYS A 168 -11.62 -18.39 4.38
N LYS A 169 -11.31 -19.03 5.52
CA LYS A 169 -12.32 -19.32 6.56
C LYS A 169 -12.84 -18.07 7.28
N ASN A 170 -11.99 -17.06 7.39
CA ASN A 170 -12.23 -15.91 8.27
C ASN A 170 -12.54 -14.61 7.53
N GLN A 171 -12.40 -14.59 6.19
CA GLN A 171 -12.46 -13.36 5.41
C GLN A 171 -13.29 -13.54 4.13
N ASN A 172 -14.27 -12.68 3.95
CA ASN A 172 -14.99 -12.52 2.68
C ASN A 172 -14.99 -11.03 2.30
N THR A 173 -13.78 -10.47 2.18
CA THR A 173 -13.57 -9.02 1.98
C THR A 173 -13.45 -8.61 0.50
N GLY A 174 -13.43 -9.59 -0.41
CA GLY A 174 -13.18 -9.36 -1.85
C GLY A 174 -11.72 -9.04 -2.19
N HIS A 175 -10.81 -9.10 -1.21
CA HIS A 175 -9.38 -8.98 -1.43
C HIS A 175 -8.74 -10.35 -1.67
N PHE A 176 -7.62 -10.35 -2.38
CA PHE A 176 -6.76 -11.53 -2.57
C PHE A 176 -5.29 -11.15 -2.34
N ILE A 177 -4.43 -12.15 -2.19
CA ILE A 177 -2.99 -11.94 -2.00
C ILE A 177 -2.26 -12.72 -3.08
N THR A 178 -1.39 -12.08 -3.83
CA THR A 178 -0.35 -12.78 -4.59
C THR A 178 0.86 -13.00 -3.68
N ALA A 179 1.46 -14.19 -3.69
CA ALA A 179 2.59 -14.48 -2.83
C ALA A 179 3.59 -15.43 -3.50
N PHE A 180 4.86 -15.12 -3.35
CA PHE A 180 5.97 -16.02 -3.59
C PHE A 180 6.62 -16.34 -2.25
N TYR A 181 6.79 -17.61 -1.92
CA TYR A 181 7.52 -18.05 -0.75
C TYR A 181 8.59 -19.08 -1.14
N GLY A 182 9.81 -18.83 -0.71
CA GLY A 182 10.96 -19.69 -0.94
C GLY A 182 11.69 -20.00 0.34
N VAL A 183 12.26 -21.22 0.43
CA VAL A 183 13.13 -21.66 1.50
C VAL A 183 14.47 -22.05 0.92
N ILE A 184 15.51 -21.32 1.32
CA ILE A 184 16.89 -21.54 0.90
C ILE A 184 17.57 -22.41 1.96
N HIS A 185 18.11 -23.58 1.54
CA HIS A 185 19.05 -24.34 2.35
C HIS A 185 20.46 -23.75 2.16
N LEU A 186 20.89 -23.03 3.17
CA LEU A 186 22.10 -22.17 3.12
C LEU A 186 23.39 -22.96 2.78
N PRO A 187 23.66 -24.14 3.35
CA PRO A 187 24.89 -24.88 3.06
C PRO A 187 24.99 -25.35 1.60
N SER A 188 23.87 -25.70 0.96
CA SER A 188 23.89 -26.20 -0.43
C SER A 188 23.50 -25.15 -1.46
N GLY A 189 22.85 -24.06 -1.06
CA GLY A 189 22.25 -23.11 -1.99
C GLY A 189 20.99 -23.63 -2.71
N GLN A 190 20.39 -24.75 -2.26
CA GLN A 190 19.15 -25.24 -2.82
C GLN A 190 17.98 -24.36 -2.41
N LEU A 191 17.21 -23.87 -3.37
CA LEU A 191 15.97 -23.10 -3.16
C LEU A 191 14.76 -23.98 -3.49
N LYS A 192 13.91 -24.26 -2.49
CA LYS A 192 12.55 -24.74 -2.70
C LYS A 192 11.60 -23.54 -2.70
N TYR A 193 10.66 -23.51 -3.63
CA TYR A 193 9.75 -22.36 -3.75
C TYR A 193 8.37 -22.72 -4.25
N ALA A 194 7.40 -21.91 -3.88
CA ALA A 194 6.03 -21.98 -4.34
C ALA A 194 5.50 -20.57 -4.61
N SER A 195 4.53 -20.45 -5.51
CA SER A 195 3.89 -19.20 -5.86
C SER A 195 2.37 -19.34 -5.88
N ALA A 196 1.71 -18.36 -5.29
CA ALA A 196 0.27 -18.17 -5.31
C ALA A 196 -0.09 -16.97 -6.19
N GLY A 197 0.04 -17.11 -7.52
CA GLY A 197 -0.30 -16.08 -8.48
C GLY A 197 0.61 -14.84 -8.48
N HIS A 198 1.78 -14.91 -7.86
CA HIS A 198 2.73 -13.80 -7.78
C HIS A 198 3.61 -13.71 -9.02
N ASN A 199 4.13 -12.50 -9.30
CA ASN A 199 5.10 -12.27 -10.35
C ASN A 199 6.29 -13.21 -10.18
N PRO A 200 6.68 -13.98 -11.23
CA PRO A 200 7.76 -14.95 -11.11
C PRO A 200 9.09 -14.23 -10.86
N PRO A 201 9.81 -14.58 -9.78
CA PRO A 201 11.14 -14.06 -9.55
C PRO A 201 12.09 -14.35 -10.70
N LEU A 202 13.10 -13.50 -10.85
CA LEU A 202 14.15 -13.65 -11.84
C LEU A 202 15.42 -14.20 -11.17
N LEU A 203 15.96 -15.30 -11.69
CA LEU A 203 17.29 -15.77 -11.35
C LEU A 203 18.25 -15.34 -12.47
N ILE A 204 19.24 -14.53 -12.13
CA ILE A 204 20.23 -13.97 -13.06
C ILE A 204 21.59 -14.57 -12.71
N GLU A 205 22.19 -15.25 -13.66
CA GLU A 205 23.54 -15.82 -13.56
C GLU A 205 24.54 -14.90 -14.28
N TYR A 206 25.45 -14.31 -13.53
CA TYR A 206 26.38 -13.34 -14.12
C TYR A 206 27.42 -13.95 -15.06
N GLU A 207 27.85 -15.19 -14.81
CA GLU A 207 28.85 -15.85 -15.63
C GLU A 207 28.34 -16.22 -17.02
N THR A 208 27.11 -16.66 -17.11
CA THR A 208 26.49 -17.10 -18.38
C THR A 208 25.65 -15.98 -19.03
N GLY A 209 25.29 -14.94 -18.29
CA GLY A 209 24.30 -13.94 -18.71
C GLY A 209 22.87 -14.49 -18.78
N SER A 210 22.64 -15.69 -18.26
CA SER A 210 21.33 -16.35 -18.27
C SER A 210 20.35 -15.64 -17.34
N ILE A 211 19.11 -15.46 -17.80
CA ILE A 211 17.98 -14.94 -17.01
C ILE A 211 16.87 -15.99 -17.05
N GLN A 212 16.56 -16.54 -15.90
CA GLN A 212 15.50 -17.55 -15.76
C GLN A 212 14.37 -16.99 -14.89
N GLN A 213 13.10 -17.14 -15.36
CA GLN A 213 11.92 -16.85 -14.54
C GLN A 213 11.56 -18.09 -13.73
N LEU A 214 11.41 -17.94 -12.41
CA LEU A 214 11.00 -19.03 -11.52
C LEU A 214 9.46 -19.17 -11.52
N LYS A 215 8.94 -19.78 -12.59
CA LYS A 215 7.50 -20.03 -12.76
C LYS A 215 7.07 -21.34 -12.10
N THR A 216 5.92 -21.31 -11.42
CA THR A 216 5.16 -22.48 -11.02
C THR A 216 3.98 -22.68 -11.98
N GLY A 217 3.55 -23.92 -12.18
CA GLY A 217 2.46 -24.23 -13.11
C GLY A 217 1.07 -24.12 -12.48
N LYS A 218 0.98 -24.17 -11.13
CA LYS A 218 -0.27 -24.15 -10.37
C LYS A 218 -0.15 -23.20 -9.18
N GLY A 219 -1.26 -22.58 -8.83
CA GLY A 219 -1.40 -21.68 -7.67
C GLY A 219 -2.14 -20.42 -8.06
N PHE A 220 -3.41 -20.31 -7.63
CA PHE A 220 -4.16 -19.04 -7.69
C PHE A 220 -3.73 -18.11 -6.56
N PRO A 221 -3.96 -16.81 -6.66
CA PRO A 221 -3.80 -15.91 -5.52
C PRO A 221 -4.57 -16.44 -4.30
N LEU A 222 -4.01 -16.20 -3.12
CA LEU A 222 -4.63 -16.61 -1.85
C LEU A 222 -5.93 -15.84 -1.64
N MET A 223 -6.86 -16.41 -0.87
CA MET A 223 -8.18 -15.87 -0.54
C MET A 223 -9.21 -15.89 -1.70
N ILE A 224 -8.88 -16.44 -2.86
CA ILE A 224 -9.86 -16.62 -3.95
C ILE A 224 -10.65 -17.91 -3.73
N HIS A 225 -9.95 -19.02 -3.51
CA HIS A 225 -10.55 -20.32 -3.30
C HIS A 225 -9.91 -21.03 -2.10
N SER A 226 -10.73 -21.60 -1.22
CA SER A 226 -10.23 -22.34 -0.05
C SER A 226 -9.42 -23.58 -0.43
N ASN A 227 -9.76 -24.25 -1.53
CA ASN A 227 -9.00 -25.36 -2.10
C ASN A 227 -8.11 -24.82 -3.22
N ASN A 228 -6.91 -24.37 -2.86
CA ASN A 228 -5.91 -23.86 -3.79
C ASN A 228 -4.75 -24.85 -3.84
N GLU A 229 -4.66 -25.59 -4.94
CA GLU A 229 -3.53 -26.51 -5.18
C GLU A 229 -2.31 -25.70 -5.65
N ILE A 230 -1.30 -25.60 -4.81
CA ILE A 230 -0.07 -24.87 -5.10
C ILE A 230 1.02 -25.86 -5.50
N GLU A 231 1.77 -25.54 -6.56
CA GLU A 231 2.93 -26.32 -6.99
C GLU A 231 4.18 -25.85 -6.26
N GLU A 232 4.99 -26.79 -5.76
CA GLU A 232 6.31 -26.56 -5.24
C GLU A 232 7.36 -26.97 -6.27
N LYS A 233 8.39 -26.18 -6.44
CA LYS A 233 9.56 -26.47 -7.27
C LYS A 233 10.85 -26.26 -6.49
N GLU A 234 11.93 -26.78 -7.04
CA GLU A 234 13.26 -26.57 -6.51
C GLU A 234 14.25 -26.19 -7.61
N ILE A 235 15.24 -25.40 -7.24
CA ILE A 235 16.33 -24.97 -8.11
C ILE A 235 17.60 -24.81 -7.29
N GLN A 236 18.77 -25.02 -7.94
CA GLN A 236 20.07 -24.75 -7.35
C GLN A 236 20.44 -23.29 -7.58
N LEU A 237 20.65 -22.53 -6.51
CA LEU A 237 21.28 -21.22 -6.58
C LEU A 237 22.78 -21.43 -6.72
N ILE A 238 23.36 -20.90 -7.76
CA ILE A 238 24.80 -20.98 -8.01
C ILE A 238 25.50 -19.71 -7.49
N PRO A 239 26.80 -19.80 -7.13
CA PRO A 239 27.58 -18.62 -6.81
C PRO A 239 27.53 -17.57 -7.92
N ASN A 240 27.62 -16.29 -7.58
CA ASN A 240 27.50 -15.16 -8.52
C ASN A 240 26.20 -15.13 -9.30
N SER A 241 25.09 -15.54 -8.66
CA SER A 241 23.73 -15.34 -9.18
C SER A 241 22.91 -14.42 -8.28
N ASN A 242 21.93 -13.73 -8.86
CA ASN A 242 20.96 -12.91 -8.13
C ASN A 242 19.55 -13.47 -8.29
N LEU A 243 18.87 -13.67 -7.16
CA LEU A 243 17.44 -13.89 -7.13
C LEU A 243 16.73 -12.56 -6.88
N ILE A 244 15.94 -12.10 -7.85
CA ILE A 244 15.20 -10.85 -7.80
C ILE A 244 13.71 -11.18 -7.66
N CYS A 245 13.12 -10.86 -6.50
CA CYS A 245 11.69 -10.90 -6.27
C CYS A 245 11.15 -9.46 -6.33
N TYR A 246 9.98 -9.27 -6.92
CA TYR A 246 9.41 -7.93 -7.13
C TYR A 246 7.87 -8.00 -7.18
N THR A 247 7.22 -6.90 -6.82
CA THR A 247 5.78 -6.70 -6.98
C THR A 247 5.48 -5.93 -8.26
N ASP A 248 4.22 -5.87 -8.68
CA ASP A 248 3.78 -5.21 -9.92
C ASP A 248 4.04 -3.69 -9.90
N GLY A 249 4.14 -3.07 -8.73
CA GLY A 249 4.54 -1.67 -8.59
C GLY A 249 5.86 -1.31 -9.29
N LEU A 250 6.75 -2.29 -9.54
CA LEU A 250 7.96 -2.06 -10.34
C LEU A 250 7.67 -2.01 -11.85
N THR A 251 6.66 -2.75 -12.32
CA THR A 251 6.36 -2.91 -13.75
C THR A 251 5.22 -2.04 -14.25
N GLU A 252 4.39 -1.51 -13.34
CA GLU A 252 3.22 -0.66 -13.62
C GLU A 252 3.44 0.82 -13.26
N ALA A 253 4.66 1.21 -12.86
CA ALA A 253 5.04 2.57 -12.47
C ALA A 253 5.17 3.54 -13.66
#